data_ad1d1e219d09f8d64f457d5679063dfd
#
_entry.id   ad1d1e219d09f8d64f457d5679063dfd
#
_cell.length_a   1.000
_cell.length_b   1.000
_cell.length_c   1.000
_cell.angle_alpha   90.00
_cell.angle_beta   90.00
_cell.angle_gamma   90.00
#
_symmetry.space_group_name_H-M   'P 1'
#
loop_
_entity.id
_entity.type
_entity.pdbx_description
1 polymer ?
#
loop_
_entity_poly.entity_id
_entity_poly.type
_entity_poly.pdbx_seq_one_letter_code
_entity_poly.pdbx_strand_id
1 'polypeptide(L)'
;MKCEIEEFIAYLHNTKGTSKNTEVSYERDLRKMEQFLGNEGVDRVQNVTATNLNSFEMYLEREKFAASTISRSIASMRAFFQYCCQQGLLLENPADILKAPKIEKKMPGILTVEEVDLLLNQPKENTAKGVRDKAMLELLYATGIRVSELIGLKLENINLKL
;
A
#
# COMPACT_ATOMS: atom_id res chain seq x y z
N MET A 1 9.52 -14.49 -14.66
CA MET A 1 9.24 -13.25 -13.89
C MET A 1 8.93 -13.51 -12.41
N LYS A 2 8.33 -14.65 -12.06
CA LYS A 2 7.92 -14.96 -10.68
C LYS A 2 9.08 -14.97 -9.68
N CYS A 3 10.19 -15.59 -10.02
CA CYS A 3 11.38 -15.70 -9.17
C CYS A 3 12.01 -14.33 -8.90
N GLU A 4 12.14 -13.51 -9.94
CA GLU A 4 12.72 -12.18 -9.85
C GLU A 4 11.89 -11.23 -8.98
N ILE A 5 10.54 -11.39 -8.97
CA ILE A 5 9.66 -10.64 -8.06
C ILE A 5 9.92 -11.08 -6.61
N GLU A 6 10.02 -12.38 -6.34
CA GLU A 6 10.31 -12.90 -4.99
C GLU A 6 11.67 -12.41 -4.47
N GLU A 7 12.69 -12.44 -5.30
CA GLU A 7 14.03 -11.91 -5.00
C GLU A 7 14.00 -10.40 -4.72
N PHE A 8 13.23 -9.64 -5.51
CA PHE A 8 13.06 -8.22 -5.30
C PHE A 8 12.36 -7.91 -3.96
N ILE A 9 11.31 -8.65 -3.59
CA ILE A 9 10.64 -8.46 -2.29
C ILE A 9 11.60 -8.80 -1.14
N ALA A 10 12.40 -9.87 -1.27
CA ALA A 10 13.43 -10.20 -0.29
C ALA A 10 14.52 -9.10 -0.19
N TYR A 11 14.91 -8.49 -1.32
CA TYR A 11 15.81 -7.34 -1.35
C TYR A 11 15.24 -6.12 -0.63
N LEU A 12 13.96 -5.80 -0.85
CA LEU A 12 13.28 -4.70 -0.15
C LEU A 12 13.30 -4.92 1.36
N HIS A 13 13.02 -6.14 1.81
CA HIS A 13 13.03 -6.51 3.22
C HIS A 13 14.43 -6.38 3.83
N ASN A 14 15.40 -7.07 3.25
CA ASN A 14 16.73 -7.27 3.86
C ASN A 14 17.67 -6.07 3.68
N THR A 15 17.56 -5.35 2.55
CA THR A 15 18.53 -4.31 2.18
C THR A 15 17.96 -2.91 2.34
N LYS A 16 16.69 -2.70 2.00
CA LYS A 16 16.05 -1.38 2.08
C LYS A 16 15.32 -1.13 3.39
N GLY A 17 15.05 -2.18 4.18
CA GLY A 17 14.34 -2.04 5.45
C GLY A 17 12.93 -1.45 5.29
N THR A 18 12.25 -1.80 4.20
CA THR A 18 10.91 -1.29 3.91
C THR A 18 9.88 -1.85 4.88
N SER A 19 8.78 -1.12 5.08
CA SER A 19 7.71 -1.63 5.92
C SER A 19 7.02 -2.83 5.27
N LYS A 20 6.52 -3.76 6.09
CA LYS A 20 5.77 -4.94 5.64
C LYS A 20 4.60 -4.56 4.73
N ASN A 21 3.92 -3.45 5.02
CA ASN A 21 2.81 -2.96 4.19
C ASN A 21 3.27 -2.54 2.78
N THR A 22 4.46 -1.95 2.67
CA THR A 22 5.06 -1.60 1.37
C THR A 22 5.39 -2.86 0.58
N GLU A 23 6.05 -3.84 1.21
CA GLU A 23 6.41 -5.11 0.58
C GLU A 23 5.18 -5.83 0.03
N VAL A 24 4.14 -6.02 0.86
CA VAL A 24 2.88 -6.68 0.45
C VAL A 24 2.17 -5.90 -0.66
N SER A 25 2.20 -4.58 -0.61
CA SER A 25 1.56 -3.76 -1.65
C SER A 25 2.30 -3.85 -2.98
N TYR A 26 3.64 -3.80 -2.95
CA TYR A 26 4.47 -3.91 -4.14
C TYR A 26 4.38 -5.31 -4.75
N GLU A 27 4.45 -6.36 -3.93
CA GLU A 27 4.27 -7.72 -4.41
C GLU A 27 2.93 -7.90 -5.13
N ARG A 28 1.83 -7.45 -4.51
CA ARG A 28 0.50 -7.53 -5.13
C ARG A 28 0.41 -6.79 -6.46
N ASP A 29 1.02 -5.60 -6.56
CA ASP A 29 1.00 -4.80 -7.78
C ASP A 29 1.85 -5.48 -8.88
N LEU A 30 3.02 -6.00 -8.55
CA LEU A 30 3.91 -6.72 -9.47
C LEU A 30 3.32 -8.06 -9.93
N ARG A 31 2.64 -8.81 -9.04
CA ARG A 31 1.94 -10.05 -9.43
C ARG A 31 0.80 -9.77 -10.42
N LYS A 32 0.09 -8.65 -10.26
CA LYS A 32 -0.94 -8.25 -11.22
C LYS A 32 -0.32 -7.91 -12.58
N MET A 33 0.80 -7.19 -12.60
CA MET A 33 1.56 -6.93 -13.83
C MET A 33 2.02 -8.23 -14.48
N GLU A 34 2.64 -9.15 -13.71
CA GLU A 34 3.09 -10.45 -14.20
C GLU A 34 1.96 -11.24 -14.87
N GLN A 35 0.80 -11.31 -14.21
CA GLN A 35 -0.38 -12.00 -14.76
C GLN A 35 -0.86 -11.37 -16.07
N PHE A 36 -0.94 -10.05 -16.14
CA PHE A 36 -1.32 -9.33 -17.35
C PHE A 36 -0.34 -9.61 -18.50
N LEU A 37 0.96 -9.46 -18.24
CA LEU A 37 2.00 -9.70 -19.23
C LEU A 37 2.06 -11.15 -19.68
N GLY A 38 1.84 -12.12 -18.78
CA GLY A 38 1.74 -13.54 -19.10
C GLY A 38 0.59 -13.84 -20.07
N ASN A 39 -0.56 -13.17 -19.92
CA ASN A 39 -1.68 -13.27 -20.87
C ASN A 39 -1.34 -12.70 -22.25
N GLU A 40 -0.40 -11.74 -22.31
CA GLU A 40 0.13 -11.17 -23.56
C GLU A 40 1.33 -11.98 -24.12
N GLY A 41 1.68 -13.12 -23.50
CA GLY A 41 2.79 -13.98 -23.91
C GLY A 41 4.17 -13.48 -23.49
N VAL A 42 4.26 -12.56 -22.52
CA VAL A 42 5.52 -11.99 -22.01
C VAL A 42 5.83 -12.58 -20.63
N ASP A 43 6.56 -13.70 -20.59
CA ASP A 43 6.85 -14.44 -19.34
C ASP A 43 8.21 -14.10 -18.70
N ARG A 44 9.11 -13.48 -19.46
CA ARG A 44 10.48 -13.19 -19.00
C ARG A 44 10.67 -11.68 -18.82
N VAL A 45 11.39 -11.31 -17.77
CA VAL A 45 11.68 -9.91 -17.46
C VAL A 45 12.44 -9.21 -18.59
N GLN A 46 13.33 -9.95 -19.28
CA GLN A 46 14.13 -9.44 -20.40
C GLN A 46 13.31 -9.07 -21.64
N ASN A 47 12.09 -9.61 -21.76
CA ASN A 47 11.20 -9.36 -22.90
C ASN A 47 10.19 -8.25 -22.64
N VAL A 48 10.18 -7.69 -21.43
CA VAL A 48 9.26 -6.61 -21.06
C VAL A 48 9.73 -5.31 -21.70
N THR A 49 8.85 -4.70 -22.46
CA THR A 49 9.07 -3.42 -23.11
C THR A 49 8.26 -2.29 -22.46
N ALA A 50 8.65 -1.06 -22.71
CA ALA A 50 7.87 0.11 -22.31
C ALA A 50 6.43 0.08 -22.87
N THR A 51 6.23 -0.46 -24.07
CA THR A 51 4.90 -0.62 -24.68
C THR A 51 4.03 -1.60 -23.87
N ASN A 52 4.58 -2.72 -23.43
CA ASN A 52 3.86 -3.67 -22.59
C ASN A 52 3.41 -3.03 -21.27
N LEU A 53 4.26 -2.23 -20.65
CA LEU A 53 3.94 -1.54 -19.39
C LEU A 53 2.90 -0.44 -19.57
N ASN A 54 2.94 0.30 -20.69
CA ASN A 54 1.88 1.24 -21.05
C ASN A 54 0.53 0.52 -21.28
N SER A 55 0.53 -0.63 -21.95
CA SER A 55 -0.68 -1.45 -22.11
C SER A 55 -1.25 -1.91 -20.78
N PHE A 56 -0.38 -2.27 -19.83
CA PHE A 56 -0.81 -2.60 -18.46
C PHE A 56 -1.39 -1.38 -17.73
N GLU A 57 -0.78 -0.19 -17.85
CA GLU A 57 -1.33 1.06 -17.28
C GLU A 57 -2.73 1.34 -17.83
N MET A 58 -2.92 1.28 -19.16
CA MET A 58 -4.22 1.43 -19.80
C MET A 58 -5.23 0.36 -19.33
N TYR A 59 -4.79 -0.87 -19.11
CA TYR A 59 -5.63 -1.91 -18.51
C TYR A 59 -6.11 -1.50 -17.12
N LEU A 60 -5.23 -0.99 -16.24
CA LEU A 60 -5.62 -0.52 -14.91
C LEU A 60 -6.64 0.63 -14.96
N GLU A 61 -6.47 1.55 -15.90
CA GLU A 61 -7.43 2.66 -16.13
C GLU A 61 -8.79 2.14 -16.60
N ARG A 62 -8.81 1.22 -17.57
CA ARG A 62 -10.03 0.61 -18.08
C ARG A 62 -10.80 -0.16 -17.01
N GLU A 63 -10.08 -0.84 -16.12
CA GLU A 63 -10.64 -1.54 -14.94
C GLU A 63 -11.03 -0.58 -13.81
N LYS A 64 -10.93 0.75 -14.04
CA LYS A 64 -11.32 1.82 -13.11
C LYS A 64 -10.59 1.78 -11.75
N PHE A 65 -9.33 1.37 -11.73
CA PHE A 65 -8.52 1.48 -10.52
C PHE A 65 -8.32 2.96 -10.14
N ALA A 66 -8.31 3.25 -8.84
CA ALA A 66 -8.07 4.61 -8.35
C ALA A 66 -6.69 5.13 -8.80
N ALA A 67 -6.58 6.41 -9.12
CA ALA A 67 -5.33 7.06 -9.54
C ALA A 67 -4.17 6.82 -8.56
N SER A 68 -4.46 6.78 -7.25
CA SER A 68 -3.47 6.44 -6.22
C SER A 68 -2.96 4.99 -6.33
N THR A 69 -3.81 4.04 -6.73
CA THR A 69 -3.43 2.64 -6.96
C THR A 69 -2.56 2.52 -8.21
N ILE A 70 -2.93 3.20 -9.31
CA ILE A 70 -2.15 3.22 -10.55
C ILE A 70 -0.77 3.85 -10.28
N SER A 71 -0.73 5.00 -9.59
CA SER A 71 0.51 5.67 -9.23
C SER A 71 1.44 4.79 -8.38
N ARG A 72 0.88 4.04 -7.40
CA ARG A 72 1.66 3.08 -6.59
C ARG A 72 2.16 1.92 -7.46
N SER A 73 1.34 1.41 -8.36
CA SER A 73 1.72 0.33 -9.28
C SER A 73 2.88 0.76 -10.19
N ILE A 74 2.85 1.99 -10.71
CA ILE A 74 3.97 2.55 -11.49
C ILE A 74 5.23 2.66 -10.61
N ALA A 75 5.10 3.11 -9.37
CA ALA A 75 6.23 3.19 -8.45
C ALA A 75 6.85 1.81 -8.15
N SER A 76 6.01 0.78 -7.94
CA SER A 76 6.48 -0.60 -7.72
C SER A 76 7.18 -1.16 -8.96
N MET A 77 6.64 -0.93 -10.17
CA MET A 77 7.28 -1.34 -11.43
C MET A 77 8.64 -0.66 -11.63
N ARG A 78 8.74 0.66 -11.43
CA ARG A 78 10.02 1.37 -11.53
C ARG A 78 11.06 0.81 -10.57
N ALA A 79 10.68 0.57 -9.32
CA ALA A 79 11.58 0.02 -8.32
C ALA A 79 12.03 -1.41 -8.67
N PHE A 80 11.11 -2.24 -9.17
CA PHE A 80 11.41 -3.61 -9.60
C PHE A 80 12.36 -3.64 -10.81
N PHE A 81 12.05 -2.92 -11.87
CA PHE A 81 12.90 -2.90 -13.06
C PHE A 81 14.25 -2.24 -12.80
N GLN A 82 14.30 -1.23 -11.91
CA GLN A 82 15.58 -0.68 -11.45
C GLN A 82 16.42 -1.72 -10.71
N TYR A 83 15.80 -2.55 -9.87
CA TYR A 83 16.48 -3.69 -9.25
C TYR A 83 16.99 -4.70 -10.31
N CYS A 84 16.17 -5.02 -11.31
CA CYS A 84 16.59 -5.91 -12.41
C CYS A 84 17.79 -5.35 -13.18
N CYS A 85 17.87 -4.04 -13.41
CA CYS A 85 19.05 -3.40 -13.99
C CYS A 85 20.27 -3.53 -13.07
N GLN A 86 20.12 -3.34 -11.76
CA GLN A 86 21.22 -3.50 -10.79
C GLN A 86 21.75 -4.94 -10.72
N GLN A 87 20.88 -5.94 -10.97
CA GLN A 87 21.26 -7.35 -11.05
C GLN A 87 21.83 -7.75 -12.44
N GLY A 88 21.92 -6.80 -13.38
CA GLY A 88 22.41 -7.09 -14.74
C GLY A 88 21.42 -7.88 -15.62
N LEU A 89 20.18 -8.02 -15.22
CA LEU A 89 19.14 -8.71 -15.99
C LEU A 89 18.60 -7.84 -17.15
N LEU A 90 18.74 -6.54 -17.04
CA LEU A 90 18.30 -5.53 -18.02
C LEU A 90 19.39 -4.47 -18.19
N LEU A 91 19.49 -3.90 -19.39
CA LEU A 91 20.37 -2.76 -19.68
C LEU A 91 19.74 -1.44 -19.27
N GLU A 92 18.43 -1.30 -19.48
CA GLU A 92 17.65 -0.09 -19.23
C GLU A 92 16.36 -0.44 -18.52
N ASN A 93 15.82 0.52 -17.75
CA ASN A 93 14.57 0.35 -17.03
C ASN A 93 13.37 0.70 -17.94
N PRO A 94 12.56 -0.28 -18.38
CA PRO A 94 11.42 -0.02 -19.29
C PRO A 94 10.30 0.79 -18.63
N ALA A 95 10.29 0.93 -17.30
CA ALA A 95 9.27 1.68 -16.57
C ALA A 95 9.59 3.17 -16.40
N ASP A 96 10.78 3.65 -16.83
CA ASP A 96 11.17 5.05 -16.61
C ASP A 96 10.30 6.05 -17.40
N ILE A 97 9.77 5.63 -18.56
CA ILE A 97 8.92 6.47 -19.39
C ILE A 97 7.48 6.61 -18.88
N LEU A 98 7.01 5.70 -18.00
CA LEU A 98 5.65 5.73 -17.47
C LEU A 98 5.40 7.04 -16.72
N LYS A 99 4.22 7.61 -16.85
CA LYS A 99 3.83 8.84 -16.15
C LYS A 99 2.72 8.54 -15.15
N ALA A 100 3.04 8.70 -13.86
CA ALA A 100 2.01 8.52 -12.84
C ALA A 100 0.88 9.57 -13.02
N PRO A 101 -0.39 9.14 -12.91
CA PRO A 101 -1.52 10.06 -13.00
C PRO A 101 -1.47 11.10 -11.88
N LYS A 102 -1.95 12.31 -12.14
CA LYS A 102 -2.08 13.35 -11.12
C LYS A 102 -3.14 12.92 -10.11
N ILE A 103 -2.73 12.83 -8.85
CA ILE A 103 -3.65 12.54 -7.74
C ILE A 103 -4.16 13.88 -7.21
N GLU A 104 -5.46 14.13 -7.36
CA GLU A 104 -6.09 15.25 -6.68
C GLU A 104 -6.08 15.01 -5.18
N LYS A 105 -5.42 15.87 -4.43
CA LYS A 105 -5.46 15.86 -2.97
C LYS A 105 -6.82 16.37 -2.52
N LYS A 106 -7.76 15.47 -2.27
CA LYS A 106 -9.00 15.82 -1.58
C LYS A 106 -8.66 16.09 -0.11
N MET A 107 -9.13 17.23 0.41
CA MET A 107 -9.06 17.45 1.86
C MET A 107 -9.89 16.37 2.55
N PRO A 108 -9.37 15.75 3.62
CA PRO A 108 -10.16 14.83 4.43
C PRO A 108 -11.43 15.52 4.93
N GLY A 109 -12.55 14.78 4.96
CA GLY A 109 -13.75 15.26 5.68
C GLY A 109 -13.41 15.40 7.16
N ILE A 110 -13.76 16.55 7.73
CA ILE A 110 -13.58 16.81 9.16
C ILE A 110 -14.93 16.62 9.82
N LEU A 111 -14.99 15.79 10.86
CA LEU A 111 -16.20 15.64 11.68
C LEU A 111 -16.39 16.88 12.57
N THR A 112 -17.63 17.28 12.76
CA THR A 112 -17.98 18.29 13.78
C THR A 112 -17.87 17.70 15.18
N VAL A 113 -17.86 18.55 16.20
CA VAL A 113 -17.84 18.11 17.61
C VAL A 113 -19.03 17.20 17.91
N GLU A 114 -20.21 17.58 17.41
CA GLU A 114 -21.47 16.83 17.61
C GLU A 114 -21.40 15.46 16.92
N GLU A 115 -20.79 15.37 15.74
CA GLU A 115 -20.59 14.09 15.03
C GLU A 115 -19.58 13.19 15.75
N VAL A 116 -18.54 13.78 16.34
CA VAL A 116 -17.58 13.04 17.18
C VAL A 116 -18.26 12.51 18.43
N ASP A 117 -19.00 13.33 19.14
CA ASP A 117 -19.75 12.90 20.33
C ASP A 117 -20.73 11.78 20.02
N LEU A 118 -21.45 11.91 18.89
CA LEU A 118 -22.34 10.85 18.41
C LEU A 118 -21.58 9.55 18.13
N LEU A 119 -20.42 9.62 17.48
CA LEU A 119 -19.56 8.46 17.19
C LEU A 119 -19.06 7.78 18.46
N LEU A 120 -18.52 8.55 19.41
CA LEU A 120 -17.99 8.04 20.68
C LEU A 120 -19.08 7.37 21.55
N ASN A 121 -20.33 7.79 21.43
CA ASN A 121 -21.45 7.23 22.19
C ASN A 121 -22.17 6.05 21.48
N GLN A 122 -21.70 5.59 20.31
CA GLN A 122 -22.31 4.41 19.63
C GLN A 122 -22.08 3.07 20.36
N PRO A 123 -20.90 2.78 20.95
CA PRO A 123 -20.69 1.51 21.63
C PRO A 123 -21.59 1.36 22.87
N LYS A 124 -22.27 0.21 22.99
CA LYS A 124 -23.14 -0.08 24.14
C LYS A 124 -22.30 -0.53 25.35
N GLU A 125 -22.26 0.27 26.41
CA GLU A 125 -21.47 0.01 27.63
C GLU A 125 -21.96 -1.16 28.48
N ASN A 126 -23.13 -1.74 28.15
CA ASN A 126 -23.68 -2.90 28.85
C ASN A 126 -23.05 -4.24 28.46
N THR A 127 -22.05 -4.23 27.58
CA THR A 127 -21.31 -5.44 27.16
C THR A 127 -19.80 -5.20 27.26
N ALA A 128 -19.04 -6.24 27.57
CA ALA A 128 -17.58 -6.16 27.63
C ALA A 128 -16.97 -5.68 26.29
N LYS A 129 -17.58 -6.08 25.16
CA LYS A 129 -17.20 -5.60 23.83
C LYS A 129 -17.43 -4.10 23.69
N GLY A 130 -18.60 -3.61 24.10
CA GLY A 130 -18.94 -2.19 23.97
C GLY A 130 -18.06 -1.31 24.85
N VAL A 131 -17.77 -1.72 26.09
CA VAL A 131 -16.81 -1.01 26.96
C VAL A 131 -15.43 -0.94 26.32
N ARG A 132 -14.92 -2.05 25.76
CA ARG A 132 -13.66 -2.07 25.04
C ARG A 132 -13.68 -1.14 23.83
N ASP A 133 -14.70 -1.25 22.99
CA ASP A 133 -14.80 -0.46 21.75
C ASP A 133 -14.90 1.04 22.05
N LYS A 134 -15.61 1.43 23.12
CA LYS A 134 -15.66 2.82 23.58
C LYS A 134 -14.28 3.30 24.06
N ALA A 135 -13.59 2.54 24.89
CA ALA A 135 -12.25 2.89 25.36
C ALA A 135 -11.24 3.06 24.20
N MET A 136 -11.34 2.22 23.16
CA MET A 136 -10.52 2.34 21.97
C MET A 136 -10.82 3.64 21.19
N LEU A 137 -12.09 4.00 21.00
CA LEU A 137 -12.49 5.22 20.30
C LEU A 137 -12.07 6.48 21.08
N GLU A 138 -12.31 6.51 22.39
CA GLU A 138 -11.88 7.60 23.27
C GLU A 138 -10.37 7.81 23.23
N LEU A 139 -9.60 6.73 23.29
CA LEU A 139 -8.15 6.81 23.22
C LEU A 139 -7.65 7.31 21.86
N LEU A 140 -8.25 6.84 20.75
CA LEU A 140 -7.94 7.33 19.40
C LEU A 140 -8.22 8.82 19.28
N TYR A 141 -9.36 9.27 19.78
CA TYR A 141 -9.75 10.67 19.73
C TYR A 141 -8.83 11.57 20.59
N ALA A 142 -8.57 11.14 21.82
CA ALA A 142 -7.77 11.92 22.75
C ALA A 142 -6.29 12.05 22.35
N THR A 143 -5.73 11.03 21.66
CA THR A 143 -4.29 10.95 21.39
C THR A 143 -3.93 11.08 19.91
N GLY A 144 -4.84 10.83 19.00
CA GLY A 144 -4.59 10.81 17.56
C GLY A 144 -3.64 9.69 17.12
N ILE A 145 -3.42 8.65 17.94
CA ILE A 145 -2.58 7.50 17.56
C ILE A 145 -3.20 6.72 16.40
N ARG A 146 -2.36 6.03 15.62
CA ARG A 146 -2.85 5.18 14.54
C ARG A 146 -3.47 3.90 15.07
N VAL A 147 -4.42 3.32 14.33
CA VAL A 147 -5.08 2.04 14.70
C VAL A 147 -4.05 0.93 14.95
N SER A 148 -2.98 0.86 14.15
CA SER A 148 -1.89 -0.12 14.36
C SER A 148 -1.12 0.10 15.66
N GLU A 149 -0.95 1.33 16.08
CA GLU A 149 -0.31 1.70 17.35
C GLU A 149 -1.23 1.34 18.52
N LEU A 150 -2.53 1.64 18.39
CA LEU A 150 -3.52 1.24 19.38
C LEU A 150 -3.56 -0.28 19.62
N ILE A 151 -3.58 -1.08 18.54
CA ILE A 151 -3.60 -2.55 18.65
C ILE A 151 -2.31 -3.10 19.29
N GLY A 152 -1.19 -2.41 19.09
CA GLY A 152 0.11 -2.76 19.67
C GLY A 152 0.33 -2.27 21.11
N LEU A 153 -0.60 -1.48 21.69
CA LEU A 153 -0.46 -0.95 23.04
C LEU A 153 -0.46 -2.07 24.09
N LYS A 154 0.47 -1.93 25.03
CA LYS A 154 0.55 -2.76 26.24
C LYS A 154 0.21 -1.93 27.46
N LEU A 155 -0.19 -2.57 28.56
CA LEU A 155 -0.50 -1.87 29.82
C LEU A 155 0.67 -1.02 30.33
N GLU A 156 1.90 -1.45 30.10
CA GLU A 156 3.12 -0.71 30.46
C GLU A 156 3.29 0.62 29.71
N ASN A 157 2.60 0.78 28.57
CA ASN A 157 2.63 1.99 27.76
C ASN A 157 1.60 3.04 28.20
N ILE A 158 0.74 2.72 29.19
CA ILE A 158 -0.34 3.58 29.65
C ILE A 158 -0.08 3.99 31.09
N ASN A 159 0.04 5.29 31.34
CA ASN A 159 0.09 5.82 32.70
C ASN A 159 -1.36 6.06 33.19
N LEU A 160 -1.83 5.21 34.10
CA LEU A 160 -3.16 5.34 34.71
C LEU A 160 -3.14 6.18 36.02
N LYS A 161 -1.99 6.71 36.39
CA LYS A 161 -1.86 7.63 37.55
C LYS A 161 -1.99 9.05 37.03
N LEU A 162 -3.14 9.63 37.19
CA LEU A 162 -3.38 11.07 37.07
C LEU A 162 -3.18 11.72 38.42
#